data_3183ec49ef403599fa1c17d7f7d2ed94
#
_entry.id   3183ec49ef403599fa1c17d7f7d2ed94
#
_cell.length_a   1.000
_cell.length_b   1.000
_cell.length_c   1.000
_cell.angle_alpha   90.00
_cell.angle_beta   90.00
_cell.angle_gamma   90.00
#
_symmetry.space_group_name_H-M   'P 1'
#
loop_
_entity.id
_entity.type
_entity.pdbx_description
1 polymer ?
#
loop_
_entity_poly.entity_id
_entity_poly.type
_entity_poly.pdbx_seq_one_letter_code
_entity_poly.pdbx_strand_id
1 'polypeptide(L)'
;RLAEIYNPPKITYAEIMLVDTDALESGGGGQQVQKHLSRLAQEADAFAIVLQCFGDLDHTGSPLDARGDLETLLLELTMADLEVVGRRLERIAEGAKKDRGSNEAHLLERLHAALSAGKPVIEMGLTHDQRKLLSGMTLVTSLPLLVACNVGEDDLQGEKAAGAVRLADELGLPHLN
;
A
#
# COMPACT_ATOMS: atom_id res chain seq x y z
N ARG A 1 -6.23 29.35 -7.29
CA ARG A 1 -5.53 29.78 -8.52
C ARG A 1 -6.40 29.73 -9.77
N LEU A 2 -7.07 28.57 -10.09
CA LEU A 2 -8.01 28.51 -11.24
C LEU A 2 -9.24 29.41 -11.04
N ALA A 3 -9.80 29.45 -9.82
CA ALA A 3 -10.91 30.31 -9.48
C ALA A 3 -10.58 31.82 -9.63
N GLU A 4 -9.36 32.23 -9.33
CA GLU A 4 -8.86 33.59 -9.52
C GLU A 4 -8.76 33.97 -11.01
N ILE A 5 -8.39 33.00 -11.86
CA ILE A 5 -8.26 33.20 -13.31
C ILE A 5 -9.62 33.27 -14.01
N TYR A 6 -10.55 32.36 -13.65
CA TYR A 6 -11.81 32.17 -14.36
C TYR A 6 -13.01 32.85 -13.68
N ASN A 7 -12.85 33.37 -12.46
CA ASN A 7 -13.90 34.01 -11.65
C ASN A 7 -15.28 33.34 -11.76
N PRO A 8 -15.37 32.03 -11.44
CA PRO A 8 -16.59 31.24 -11.63
C PRO A 8 -17.67 31.69 -10.62
N PRO A 9 -18.96 31.56 -10.93
CA PRO A 9 -20.05 31.92 -10.03
C PRO A 9 -20.15 31.01 -8.79
N LYS A 10 -19.54 29.84 -8.87
CA LYS A 10 -19.45 28.86 -7.77
C LYS A 10 -18.10 28.15 -7.79
N ILE A 11 -17.48 28.07 -6.61
CA ILE A 11 -16.24 27.29 -6.38
C ILE A 11 -16.63 26.08 -5.53
N THR A 12 -16.34 24.87 -6.03
CA THR A 12 -16.46 23.63 -5.27
C THR A 12 -15.05 23.09 -5.05
N TYR A 13 -14.64 22.94 -3.80
CA TYR A 13 -13.36 22.35 -3.44
C TYR A 13 -13.44 20.83 -3.50
N ALA A 14 -12.30 20.20 -3.76
CA ALA A 14 -12.18 18.76 -3.57
C ALA A 14 -12.27 18.44 -2.07
N GLU A 15 -12.99 17.41 -1.73
CA GLU A 15 -13.07 16.87 -0.36
C GLU A 15 -12.16 15.65 -0.27
N ILE A 16 -11.39 15.56 0.81
CA ILE A 16 -10.56 14.40 1.15
C ILE A 16 -11.11 13.85 2.47
N MET A 17 -11.56 12.59 2.43
CA MET A 17 -11.97 11.87 3.63
C MET A 17 -10.78 11.08 4.16
N LEU A 18 -10.33 11.39 5.37
CA LEU A 18 -9.34 10.61 6.09
C LEU A 18 -10.05 9.65 7.03
N VAL A 19 -9.70 8.37 6.95
CA VAL A 19 -10.21 7.32 7.82
C VAL A 19 -9.04 6.79 8.62
N ASP A 20 -9.09 6.97 9.94
CA ASP A 20 -8.14 6.38 10.86
C ASP A 20 -8.49 4.89 11.07
N THR A 21 -7.48 4.06 11.13
CA THR A 21 -7.63 2.62 11.29
C THR A 21 -6.75 2.13 12.43
N ASP A 22 -7.14 1.03 13.04
CA ASP A 22 -6.31 0.37 14.04
C ASP A 22 -4.92 0.09 13.49
N ALA A 23 -3.90 0.25 14.34
CA ALA A 23 -2.53 -0.04 13.98
C ALA A 23 -2.39 -1.48 13.47
N LEU A 24 -1.63 -1.67 12.42
CA LEU A 24 -1.23 -3.00 11.98
C LEU A 24 -0.20 -3.51 12.97
N GLU A 25 -0.62 -4.38 13.89
CA GLU A 25 0.31 -5.03 14.80
C GLU A 25 1.17 -6.02 14.03
N SER A 26 2.47 -5.75 13.96
CA SER A 26 3.47 -6.67 13.41
C SER A 26 3.39 -8.01 14.16
N GLY A 27 3.02 -9.10 13.45
CA GLY A 27 2.90 -10.44 14.03
C GLY A 27 1.47 -10.92 14.34
N GLY A 28 0.44 -10.13 14.12
CA GLY A 28 -0.96 -10.59 14.13
C GLY A 28 -1.21 -11.51 12.93
N GLY A 29 -1.61 -12.76 13.15
CA GLY A 29 -1.69 -13.84 12.16
C GLY A 29 -2.22 -13.37 10.79
N GLY A 30 -1.48 -13.64 9.73
CA GLY A 30 -1.60 -13.09 8.37
C GLY A 30 -3.01 -12.99 7.79
N GLN A 31 -3.92 -13.92 8.11
CA GLN A 31 -5.30 -13.87 7.59
C GLN A 31 -6.18 -12.74 8.16
N GLN A 32 -5.98 -12.33 9.42
CA GLN A 32 -6.76 -11.23 10.00
C GLN A 32 -6.28 -9.89 9.46
N VAL A 33 -4.97 -9.68 9.40
CA VAL A 33 -4.35 -8.49 8.79
C VAL A 33 -4.78 -8.38 7.34
N GLN A 34 -4.71 -9.46 6.58
CA GLN A 34 -5.12 -9.49 5.19
C GLN A 34 -6.61 -9.13 4.98
N LYS A 35 -7.51 -9.68 5.79
CA LYS A 35 -8.96 -9.35 5.70
C LYS A 35 -9.20 -7.86 6.02
N HIS A 36 -8.50 -7.34 7.00
CA HIS A 36 -8.60 -5.93 7.38
C HIS A 36 -8.10 -5.03 6.24
N LEU A 37 -6.90 -5.28 5.73
CA LEU A 37 -6.33 -4.54 4.60
C LEU A 37 -7.19 -4.63 3.34
N SER A 38 -7.71 -5.82 3.02
CA SER A 38 -8.58 -6.00 1.85
C SER A 38 -9.88 -5.21 1.97
N ARG A 39 -10.45 -5.10 3.18
CA ARG A 39 -11.64 -4.28 3.41
C ARG A 39 -11.32 -2.79 3.23
N LEU A 40 -10.25 -2.30 3.83
CA LEU A 40 -9.82 -0.92 3.69
C LEU A 40 -9.56 -0.55 2.22
N ALA A 41 -8.87 -1.43 1.49
CA ALA A 41 -8.55 -1.21 0.08
C ALA A 41 -9.77 -1.22 -0.86
N GLN A 42 -10.93 -1.72 -0.42
CA GLN A 42 -12.18 -1.63 -1.18
C GLN A 42 -12.81 -0.23 -1.12
N GLU A 43 -12.55 0.51 -0.04
CA GLU A 43 -13.18 1.80 0.25
C GLU A 43 -12.22 2.98 0.06
N ALA A 44 -10.90 2.71 0.02
CA ALA A 44 -9.87 3.74 -0.09
C ALA A 44 -9.41 3.96 -1.52
N ASP A 45 -9.08 5.20 -1.85
CA ASP A 45 -8.42 5.59 -3.11
C ASP A 45 -6.89 5.60 -2.97
N ALA A 46 -6.37 5.70 -1.74
CA ALA A 46 -4.95 5.69 -1.40
C ALA A 46 -4.75 5.31 0.07
N PHE A 47 -3.54 4.92 0.44
CA PHE A 47 -3.14 4.70 1.83
C PHE A 47 -2.11 5.74 2.28
N ALA A 48 -2.23 6.17 3.53
CA ALA A 48 -1.19 6.91 4.24
C ALA A 48 -0.61 6.00 5.33
N ILE A 49 0.68 5.68 5.21
CA ILE A 49 1.45 4.98 6.23
C ILE A 49 1.98 6.01 7.20
N VAL A 50 1.59 5.93 8.47
CA VAL A 50 2.08 6.84 9.51
C VAL A 50 3.14 6.10 10.33
N LEU A 51 4.38 6.60 10.29
CA LEU A 51 5.52 6.05 11.02
C LEU A 51 5.78 6.86 12.28
N GLN A 52 6.04 6.19 13.38
CA GLN A 52 6.56 6.84 14.58
C GLN A 52 8.01 7.25 14.33
N CYS A 53 8.29 8.55 14.40
CA CYS A 53 9.63 9.13 14.26
C CYS A 53 9.95 10.07 15.43
N PHE A 54 9.42 9.80 16.62
CA PHE A 54 9.63 10.56 17.84
C PHE A 54 9.89 9.61 19.02
N GLY A 55 10.57 10.13 20.07
CA GLY A 55 11.00 9.29 21.17
C GLY A 55 12.24 8.47 20.80
N ASP A 56 12.70 7.63 21.73
CA ASP A 56 13.86 6.73 21.53
C ASP A 56 13.44 5.27 21.45
N LEU A 57 12.21 4.97 21.90
CA LEU A 57 11.63 3.63 21.90
C LEU A 57 10.29 3.64 21.16
N ASP A 58 9.99 2.52 20.54
CA ASP A 58 8.68 2.25 19.95
C ASP A 58 7.64 1.87 21.03
N HIS A 59 6.41 1.57 20.61
CA HIS A 59 5.30 1.17 21.49
C HIS A 59 5.55 -0.17 22.22
N THR A 60 6.51 -0.98 21.76
CA THR A 60 6.90 -2.25 22.41
C THR A 60 8.02 -2.09 23.42
N GLY A 61 8.65 -0.91 23.48
CA GLY A 61 9.83 -0.62 24.29
C GLY A 61 11.15 -1.00 23.61
N SER A 62 11.14 -1.29 22.32
CA SER A 62 12.33 -1.53 21.50
C SER A 62 12.89 -0.21 20.95
N PRO A 63 14.19 -0.14 20.61
CA PRO A 63 14.74 1.04 19.95
C PRO A 63 13.98 1.40 18.68
N LEU A 64 13.70 2.71 18.49
CA LEU A 64 12.99 3.23 17.34
C LEU A 64 13.77 2.93 16.04
N ASP A 65 13.10 2.30 15.07
CA ASP A 65 13.63 2.02 13.72
C ASP A 65 12.57 2.27 12.66
N ALA A 66 12.31 3.53 12.37
CA ALA A 66 11.30 3.94 11.38
C ALA A 66 11.58 3.39 9.96
N ARG A 67 12.85 3.11 9.61
CA ARG A 67 13.20 2.46 8.34
C ARG A 67 12.76 1.00 8.34
N GLY A 68 13.12 0.25 9.39
CA GLY A 68 12.75 -1.15 9.53
C GLY A 68 11.24 -1.35 9.62
N ASP A 69 10.54 -0.44 10.28
CA ASP A 69 9.07 -0.43 10.35
C ASP A 69 8.44 -0.25 8.96
N LEU A 70 8.95 0.68 8.15
CA LEU A 70 8.48 0.88 6.77
C LEU A 70 8.76 -0.35 5.90
N GLU A 71 9.98 -0.92 5.98
CA GLU A 71 10.35 -2.14 5.23
C GLU A 71 9.42 -3.31 5.59
N THR A 72 9.17 -3.50 6.88
CA THR A 72 8.29 -4.56 7.39
C THR A 72 6.87 -4.39 6.89
N LEU A 73 6.32 -3.19 6.99
CA LEU A 73 4.95 -2.91 6.55
C LEU A 73 4.79 -3.10 5.04
N LEU A 74 5.72 -2.61 4.23
CA LEU A 74 5.68 -2.81 2.77
C LEU A 74 5.75 -4.30 2.40
N LEU A 75 6.54 -5.09 3.14
CA LEU A 75 6.58 -6.54 2.98
C LEU A 75 5.24 -7.18 3.32
N GLU A 76 4.62 -6.82 4.45
CA GLU A 76 3.32 -7.34 4.86
C GLU A 76 2.21 -7.03 3.83
N LEU A 77 2.17 -5.81 3.29
CA LEU A 77 1.24 -5.44 2.21
C LEU A 77 1.45 -6.32 0.97
N THR A 78 2.70 -6.53 0.58
CA THR A 78 3.06 -7.35 -0.58
C THR A 78 2.69 -8.82 -0.37
N MET A 79 2.92 -9.36 0.84
CA MET A 79 2.54 -10.73 1.19
C MET A 79 1.02 -10.93 1.22
N ALA A 80 0.26 -9.92 1.68
CA ALA A 80 -1.20 -9.95 1.63
C ALA A 80 -1.72 -10.10 0.20
N ASP A 81 -1.16 -9.35 -0.75
CA ASP A 81 -1.53 -9.46 -2.16
C ASP A 81 -1.08 -10.77 -2.79
N LEU A 82 0.11 -11.26 -2.43
CA LEU A 82 0.62 -12.55 -2.89
C LEU A 82 -0.34 -13.70 -2.52
N GLU A 83 -0.89 -13.69 -1.32
CA GLU A 83 -1.87 -14.68 -0.88
C GLU A 83 -3.20 -14.57 -1.66
N VAL A 84 -3.68 -13.34 -1.95
CA VAL A 84 -4.88 -13.13 -2.77
C VAL A 84 -4.69 -13.69 -4.18
N VAL A 85 -3.55 -13.38 -4.80
CA VAL A 85 -3.20 -13.84 -6.15
C VAL A 85 -3.02 -15.36 -6.17
N GLY A 86 -2.31 -15.92 -5.19
CA GLY A 86 -2.10 -17.36 -5.06
C GLY A 86 -3.41 -18.15 -4.98
N ARG A 87 -4.32 -17.74 -4.09
CA ARG A 87 -5.66 -18.37 -3.98
C ARG A 87 -6.47 -18.27 -5.26
N ARG A 88 -6.31 -17.21 -6.05
CA ARG A 88 -7.02 -17.09 -7.34
C ARG A 88 -6.41 -18.03 -8.37
N LEU A 89 -5.09 -18.17 -8.43
CA LEU A 89 -4.40 -19.12 -9.29
C LEU A 89 -4.78 -20.57 -8.97
N GLU A 90 -4.84 -20.94 -7.69
CA GLU A 90 -5.29 -22.27 -7.26
C GLU A 90 -6.70 -22.58 -7.76
N ARG A 91 -7.66 -21.65 -7.61
CA ARG A 91 -9.02 -21.82 -8.14
C ARG A 91 -9.05 -21.98 -9.65
N ILE A 92 -8.22 -21.26 -10.39
CA ILE A 92 -8.10 -21.44 -11.84
C ILE A 92 -7.51 -22.80 -12.19
N ALA A 93 -6.51 -23.27 -11.42
CA ALA A 93 -5.90 -24.58 -11.62
C ALA A 93 -6.88 -25.75 -11.36
N GLU A 94 -7.78 -25.59 -10.41
CA GLU A 94 -8.85 -26.56 -10.10
C GLU A 94 -10.02 -26.48 -11.08
N GLY A 95 -10.20 -25.37 -11.77
CA GLY A 95 -11.26 -25.09 -12.72
C GLY A 95 -11.12 -25.80 -14.08
N ALA A 96 -11.91 -25.35 -15.04
CA ALA A 96 -11.90 -25.92 -16.38
C ALA A 96 -10.53 -25.72 -17.08
N LYS A 97 -10.11 -26.73 -17.87
CA LYS A 97 -8.80 -26.69 -18.56
C LYS A 97 -8.59 -25.44 -19.43
N LYS A 98 -9.68 -24.88 -19.98
CA LYS A 98 -9.65 -23.62 -20.77
C LYS A 98 -9.25 -22.38 -19.94
N ASP A 99 -9.51 -22.40 -18.63
CA ASP A 99 -9.28 -21.24 -17.77
C ASP A 99 -7.78 -21.10 -17.42
N ARG A 100 -7.04 -22.22 -17.45
CA ARG A 100 -5.59 -22.28 -17.19
C ARG A 100 -4.72 -21.55 -18.21
N GLY A 101 -5.21 -21.36 -19.44
CA GLY A 101 -4.54 -20.62 -20.51
C GLY A 101 -5.18 -19.26 -20.78
N SER A 102 -6.00 -18.75 -19.86
CA SER A 102 -6.69 -17.48 -20.03
C SER A 102 -5.73 -16.29 -19.85
N ASN A 103 -6.09 -15.13 -20.40
CA ASN A 103 -5.35 -13.88 -20.18
C ASN A 103 -5.28 -13.52 -18.69
N GLU A 104 -6.32 -13.88 -17.92
CA GLU A 104 -6.34 -13.71 -16.48
C GLU A 104 -5.26 -14.57 -15.81
N ALA A 105 -5.17 -15.86 -16.16
CA ALA A 105 -4.17 -16.77 -15.58
C ALA A 105 -2.75 -16.26 -15.83
N HIS A 106 -2.40 -15.89 -17.06
CA HIS A 106 -1.09 -15.37 -17.40
C HIS A 106 -0.77 -14.05 -16.67
N LEU A 107 -1.77 -13.18 -16.50
CA LEU A 107 -1.59 -11.95 -15.73
C LEU A 107 -1.32 -12.27 -14.25
N LEU A 108 -2.07 -13.18 -13.65
CA LEU A 108 -1.90 -13.59 -12.26
C LEU A 108 -0.56 -14.29 -12.00
N GLU A 109 -0.06 -15.10 -12.93
CA GLU A 109 1.29 -15.70 -12.87
C GLU A 109 2.37 -14.61 -12.84
N ARG A 110 2.24 -13.57 -13.67
CA ARG A 110 3.15 -12.43 -13.67
C ARG A 110 3.08 -11.63 -12.37
N LEU A 111 1.86 -11.40 -11.84
CA LEU A 111 1.66 -10.74 -10.55
C LEU A 111 2.28 -11.55 -9.43
N HIS A 112 2.03 -12.86 -9.39
CA HIS A 112 2.61 -13.75 -8.39
C HIS A 112 4.13 -13.71 -8.39
N ALA A 113 4.76 -13.77 -9.56
CA ALA A 113 6.22 -13.69 -9.68
C ALA A 113 6.77 -12.33 -9.20
N ALA A 114 6.10 -11.22 -9.54
CA ALA A 114 6.52 -9.88 -9.11
C ALA A 114 6.38 -9.70 -7.59
N LEU A 115 5.22 -10.08 -7.03
CA LEU A 115 4.97 -10.01 -5.58
C LEU A 115 5.92 -10.91 -4.79
N SER A 116 6.23 -12.12 -5.30
CA SER A 116 7.23 -13.02 -4.69
C SER A 116 8.64 -12.42 -4.69
N ALA A 117 8.92 -11.50 -5.62
CA ALA A 117 10.17 -10.74 -5.64
C ALA A 117 10.10 -9.42 -4.85
N GLY A 118 9.04 -9.21 -4.05
CA GLY A 118 8.84 -8.00 -3.25
C GLY A 118 8.38 -6.78 -4.05
N LYS A 119 7.95 -6.96 -5.30
CA LYS A 119 7.55 -5.85 -6.19
C LYS A 119 6.04 -5.60 -6.08
N PRO A 120 5.60 -4.40 -5.65
CA PRO A 120 4.19 -4.06 -5.50
C PRO A 120 3.49 -3.96 -6.86
N VAL A 121 2.16 -4.19 -6.87
CA VAL A 121 1.37 -4.21 -8.12
C VAL A 121 1.38 -2.87 -8.85
N ILE A 122 1.41 -1.74 -8.13
CA ILE A 122 1.41 -0.40 -8.72
C ILE A 122 2.61 -0.17 -9.67
N GLU A 123 3.77 -0.77 -9.36
CA GLU A 123 4.97 -0.65 -10.19
C GLU A 123 4.92 -1.46 -11.49
N MET A 124 3.95 -2.35 -11.63
CA MET A 124 3.85 -3.20 -12.81
C MET A 124 3.28 -2.50 -14.04
N GLY A 125 2.80 -1.27 -13.90
CA GLY A 125 2.30 -0.47 -15.02
C GLY A 125 1.14 -1.16 -15.77
N LEU A 126 0.19 -1.74 -15.04
CA LEU A 126 -0.92 -2.50 -15.65
C LEU A 126 -1.75 -1.64 -16.59
N THR A 127 -2.08 -2.17 -17.76
CA THR A 127 -3.00 -1.54 -18.72
C THR A 127 -4.42 -1.49 -18.17
N HIS A 128 -5.29 -0.69 -18.79
CA HIS A 128 -6.71 -0.63 -18.42
C HIS A 128 -7.39 -2.00 -18.52
N ASP A 129 -7.12 -2.76 -19.58
CA ASP A 129 -7.72 -4.09 -19.78
C ASP A 129 -7.23 -5.10 -18.73
N GLN A 130 -5.95 -5.01 -18.34
CA GLN A 130 -5.39 -5.84 -17.28
C GLN A 130 -6.01 -5.51 -15.92
N ARG A 131 -6.21 -4.22 -15.60
CA ARG A 131 -6.94 -3.81 -14.39
C ARG A 131 -8.38 -4.31 -14.39
N LYS A 132 -9.04 -4.30 -15.55
CA LYS A 132 -10.39 -4.83 -15.68
C LYS A 132 -10.47 -6.34 -15.41
N LEU A 133 -9.46 -7.12 -15.80
CA LEU A 133 -9.37 -8.55 -15.46
C LEU A 133 -9.25 -8.78 -13.94
N LEU A 134 -8.67 -7.84 -13.21
CA LEU A 134 -8.47 -7.90 -11.76
C LEU A 134 -9.60 -7.22 -10.96
N SER A 135 -10.64 -6.71 -11.61
CA SER A 135 -11.71 -5.92 -10.96
C SER A 135 -12.48 -6.64 -9.85
N GLY A 136 -12.42 -7.98 -9.83
CA GLY A 136 -13.01 -8.81 -8.76
C GLY A 136 -12.04 -9.11 -7.61
N MET A 137 -10.84 -8.53 -7.62
CA MET A 137 -9.78 -8.75 -6.62
C MET A 137 -9.39 -7.42 -5.99
N THR A 138 -9.25 -7.43 -4.68
CA THR A 138 -8.73 -6.27 -3.95
C THR A 138 -7.25 -6.50 -3.69
N LEU A 139 -6.41 -5.73 -4.39
CA LEU A 139 -4.96 -5.75 -4.25
C LEU A 139 -4.52 -4.43 -3.60
N VAL A 140 -4.00 -4.52 -2.39
CA VAL A 140 -3.63 -3.36 -1.55
C VAL A 140 -2.50 -2.56 -2.20
N THR A 141 -1.48 -3.26 -2.71
CA THR A 141 -0.31 -2.63 -3.33
C THR A 141 -0.60 -2.08 -4.74
N SER A 142 -1.84 -2.19 -5.23
CA SER A 142 -2.28 -1.51 -6.45
C SER A 142 -2.68 -0.06 -6.22
N LEU A 143 -2.89 0.34 -4.95
CA LEU A 143 -3.25 1.70 -4.56
C LEU A 143 -2.01 2.56 -4.32
N PRO A 144 -2.11 3.89 -4.54
CA PRO A 144 -1.07 4.82 -4.15
C PRO A 144 -0.79 4.76 -2.65
N LEU A 145 0.49 4.84 -2.28
CA LEU A 145 0.95 4.91 -0.90
C LEU A 145 1.61 6.27 -0.65
N LEU A 146 1.31 6.87 0.51
CA LEU A 146 1.99 8.05 1.04
C LEU A 146 2.65 7.65 2.36
N VAL A 147 3.90 8.03 2.56
CA VAL A 147 4.60 7.84 3.84
C VAL A 147 4.54 9.16 4.62
N ALA A 148 3.99 9.12 5.82
CA ALA A 148 3.92 10.26 6.75
C ALA A 148 4.78 9.95 7.98
N CYS A 149 5.86 10.70 8.17
CA CYS A 149 6.73 10.57 9.33
C CYS A 149 6.24 11.49 10.44
N ASN A 150 5.72 10.91 11.52
CA ASN A 150 5.30 11.66 12.70
C ASN A 150 6.52 11.96 13.56
N VAL A 151 7.05 13.18 13.44
CA VAL A 151 8.26 13.65 14.13
C VAL A 151 7.93 14.37 15.44
N GLY A 152 8.88 14.39 16.40
CA GLY A 152 8.75 15.12 17.64
C GLY A 152 8.92 16.64 17.44
N GLU A 153 8.36 17.42 18.35
CA GLU A 153 8.56 18.89 18.36
C GLU A 153 10.02 19.29 18.54
N ASP A 154 10.82 18.41 19.12
CA ASP A 154 12.25 18.55 19.33
C ASP A 154 13.10 18.13 18.12
N ASP A 155 12.49 17.48 17.10
CA ASP A 155 13.14 16.98 15.88
C ASP A 155 12.41 17.43 14.62
N LEU A 156 12.13 18.72 14.48
CA LEU A 156 11.47 19.29 13.29
C LEU A 156 12.30 19.14 12.01
N GLN A 157 13.59 18.82 12.12
CA GLN A 157 14.45 18.50 10.97
C GLN A 157 14.28 17.04 10.51
N GLY A 158 13.64 16.20 11.33
CA GLY A 158 13.32 14.81 10.99
C GLY A 158 14.55 13.89 10.94
N GLU A 159 15.53 14.11 11.86
CA GLU A 159 16.72 13.25 11.93
C GLU A 159 16.37 11.79 12.14
N LYS A 160 15.38 11.52 13.02
CA LYS A 160 14.86 10.17 13.29
C LYS A 160 14.07 9.57 12.11
N ALA A 161 13.49 10.42 11.27
CA ALA A 161 12.78 10.03 10.05
C ALA A 161 13.72 9.77 8.86
N ALA A 162 14.97 10.24 8.91
CA ALA A 162 15.88 10.25 7.76
C ALA A 162 16.12 8.87 7.10
N GLY A 163 16.05 7.79 7.87
CA GLY A 163 16.13 6.41 7.35
C GLY A 163 14.92 6.03 6.49
N ALA A 164 13.74 6.29 7.01
CA ALA A 164 12.46 6.02 6.32
C ALA A 164 12.28 6.91 5.09
N VAL A 165 12.62 8.20 5.19
CA VAL A 165 12.58 9.15 4.07
C VAL A 165 13.49 8.68 2.92
N ARG A 166 14.73 8.28 3.21
CA ARG A 166 15.63 7.72 2.18
C ARG A 166 15.07 6.49 1.51
N LEU A 167 14.47 5.58 2.27
CA LEU A 167 13.83 4.40 1.70
C LEU A 167 12.64 4.79 0.81
N ALA A 168 11.81 5.73 1.25
CA ALA A 168 10.69 6.24 0.44
C ALA A 168 11.19 6.85 -0.88
N ASP A 169 12.27 7.64 -0.86
CA ASP A 169 12.91 8.19 -2.05
C ASP A 169 13.43 7.09 -2.98
N GLU A 170 14.14 6.08 -2.44
CA GLU A 170 14.66 4.93 -3.18
C GLU A 170 13.55 4.17 -3.91
N LEU A 171 12.36 4.08 -3.30
CA LEU A 171 11.18 3.41 -3.83
C LEU A 171 10.25 4.33 -4.64
N GLY A 172 10.55 5.62 -4.74
CA GLY A 172 9.72 6.62 -5.40
C GLY A 172 8.36 6.83 -4.72
N LEU A 173 8.26 6.59 -3.43
CA LEU A 173 7.05 6.82 -2.63
C LEU A 173 6.99 8.29 -2.19
N PRO A 174 5.85 8.97 -2.41
CA PRO A 174 5.64 10.29 -1.84
C PRO A 174 5.70 10.23 -0.31
N HIS A 175 6.34 11.21 0.30
CA HIS A 175 6.48 11.28 1.76
C HIS A 175 6.34 12.72 2.26
N LEU A 176 6.07 12.84 3.57
CA LEU A 176 6.06 14.10 4.32
C LEU A 176 6.48 13.85 5.77
N ASN A 177 7.04 14.87 6.39
CA ASN A 177 7.49 14.94 7.78
C ASN A 177 7.21 16.34 8.36
#